data_350ce026ecb9c9f585141079e886d0c1
#
_entry.id   350ce026ecb9c9f585141079e886d0c1
#
_cell.length_a   1.000
_cell.length_b   1.000
_cell.length_c   1.000
_cell.angle_alpha   90.00
_cell.angle_beta   90.00
_cell.angle_gamma   90.00
#
_symmetry.space_group_name_H-M   'P 1'
#
loop_
_entity.id
_entity.type
_entity.pdbx_description
1 polymer ?
#
loop_
_entity_poly.entity_id
_entity_poly.type
_entity_poly.pdbx_seq_one_letter_code
_entity_poly.pdbx_strand_id
1 'polypeptide(L)'
;MAQYKLVASDMDETFLHDSCIIPDANKAALARMHELGVLFVPCSGRAYNSIAANLDTLDPKLLDSTYIISFNGGFINRYGDPKPLCTCGISYEAADAIYRRGRELGLCIHVCFDDGTYNVFDPPASERDFLASYPSIRYQTCKGHPDLSFLEKKPIVKVLYMSEDFDGLRKLGATMNDFAEDLATAITFSSNRYMEFMPQGVTKATGLAKLAELLGIGLDQIIGFGDSANDIAMLDAAGLGVGVANVTDDAREHCDVVLDSTCFDGALPELVERFLEP
;
A
#
# COMPACT_ATOMS: atom_id res chain seq x y z
N MET A 1 24.75 -5.27 19.20
CA MET A 1 23.32 -5.26 18.76
C MET A 1 23.31 -4.53 17.43
N ALA A 2 22.56 -5.01 16.46
CA ALA A 2 22.45 -4.34 15.18
C ALA A 2 22.01 -2.88 15.38
N GLN A 3 22.55 -1.95 14.59
CA GLN A 3 22.18 -0.53 14.62
C GLN A 3 20.68 -0.38 14.24
N TYR A 4 20.22 -1.16 13.26
CA TYR A 4 18.85 -1.18 12.79
C TYR A 4 18.07 -2.35 13.38
N LYS A 5 16.79 -2.12 13.72
CA LYS A 5 15.88 -3.10 14.34
C LYS A 5 14.77 -3.55 13.41
N LEU A 6 14.52 -2.80 12.34
CA LEU A 6 13.42 -3.01 11.43
C LEU A 6 13.80 -2.60 10.01
N VAL A 7 13.39 -3.38 9.03
CA VAL A 7 13.39 -3.03 7.60
C VAL A 7 11.94 -2.93 7.15
N ALA A 8 11.50 -1.72 6.79
CA ALA A 8 10.23 -1.47 6.15
C ALA A 8 10.42 -1.52 4.64
N SER A 9 9.88 -2.53 4.00
CA SER A 9 10.11 -2.80 2.58
C SER A 9 8.85 -2.59 1.76
N ASP A 10 8.94 -1.87 0.65
CA ASP A 10 7.96 -2.02 -0.40
C ASP A 10 7.94 -3.47 -0.91
N MET A 11 6.87 -3.82 -1.61
CA MET A 11 6.66 -5.18 -2.12
C MET A 11 6.95 -5.28 -3.60
N ASP A 12 6.21 -4.56 -4.43
CA ASP A 12 6.30 -4.67 -5.88
C ASP A 12 7.57 -4.02 -6.42
N GLU A 13 8.31 -4.72 -7.26
CA GLU A 13 9.57 -4.23 -7.85
C GLU A 13 10.68 -3.86 -6.82
N THR A 14 10.47 -4.22 -5.54
CA THR A 14 11.46 -4.08 -4.45
C THR A 14 11.74 -5.43 -3.81
N PHE A 15 10.83 -5.96 -2.99
CA PHE A 15 10.95 -7.27 -2.36
C PHE A 15 10.50 -8.42 -3.26
N LEU A 16 9.50 -8.17 -4.09
CA LEU A 16 8.98 -9.06 -5.13
C LEU A 16 9.53 -8.65 -6.50
N HIS A 17 9.75 -9.61 -7.37
CA HIS A 17 9.93 -9.28 -8.78
C HIS A 17 8.57 -9.09 -9.49
N ASP A 18 8.57 -8.74 -10.77
CA ASP A 18 7.40 -8.40 -11.60
C ASP A 18 6.27 -9.45 -11.62
N SER A 19 6.60 -10.70 -11.34
CA SER A 19 5.61 -11.81 -11.27
C SER A 19 5.02 -12.01 -9.88
N CYS A 20 5.17 -11.05 -8.96
CA CYS A 20 4.72 -11.15 -7.57
C CYS A 20 5.32 -12.36 -6.81
N ILE A 21 6.48 -12.82 -7.22
CA ILE A 21 7.20 -13.94 -6.60
C ILE A 21 8.30 -13.40 -5.70
N ILE A 22 8.48 -14.01 -4.54
CA ILE A 22 9.61 -13.72 -3.66
C ILE A 22 10.84 -14.48 -4.20
N PRO A 23 11.91 -13.79 -4.62
CA PRO A 23 13.15 -14.45 -5.02
C PRO A 23 13.71 -15.34 -3.90
N ASP A 24 14.29 -16.48 -4.26
CA ASP A 24 14.85 -17.40 -3.24
C ASP A 24 15.98 -16.75 -2.44
N ALA A 25 16.74 -15.85 -3.04
CA ALA A 25 17.75 -15.06 -2.36
C ALA A 25 17.13 -14.18 -1.24
N ASN A 26 15.99 -13.55 -1.48
CA ASN A 26 15.28 -12.77 -0.47
C ASN A 26 14.74 -13.65 0.67
N LYS A 27 14.29 -14.89 0.37
CA LYS A 27 13.87 -15.84 1.43
C LYS A 27 15.01 -16.20 2.37
N ALA A 28 16.22 -16.42 1.82
CA ALA A 28 17.41 -16.69 2.63
C ALA A 28 17.81 -15.48 3.49
N ALA A 29 17.73 -14.27 2.92
CA ALA A 29 18.03 -13.03 3.63
C ALA A 29 17.03 -12.77 4.78
N LEU A 30 15.74 -13.09 4.60
CA LEU A 30 14.72 -13.01 5.68
C LEU A 30 15.09 -13.94 6.84
N ALA A 31 15.54 -15.17 6.56
CA ALA A 31 15.99 -16.09 7.60
C ALA A 31 17.16 -15.48 8.38
N ARG A 32 18.10 -14.84 7.67
CA ARG A 32 19.24 -14.16 8.30
C ARG A 32 18.82 -12.96 9.14
N MET A 33 17.87 -12.13 8.66
CA MET A 33 17.30 -11.03 9.45
C MET A 33 16.66 -11.53 10.74
N HIS A 34 15.91 -12.64 10.66
CA HIS A 34 15.29 -13.27 11.83
C HIS A 34 16.33 -13.70 12.87
N GLU A 35 17.46 -14.33 12.45
CA GLU A 35 18.58 -14.69 13.31
C GLU A 35 19.22 -13.47 13.98
N LEU A 36 19.31 -12.34 13.26
CA LEU A 36 19.85 -11.08 13.77
C LEU A 36 18.86 -10.32 14.68
N GLY A 37 17.60 -10.78 14.78
CA GLY A 37 16.54 -10.13 15.55
C GLY A 37 16.04 -8.84 14.92
N VAL A 38 16.17 -8.71 13.59
CA VAL A 38 15.69 -7.57 12.80
C VAL A 38 14.32 -7.90 12.21
N LEU A 39 13.32 -7.05 12.46
CA LEU A 39 11.97 -7.22 11.93
C LEU A 39 11.93 -6.87 10.44
N PHE A 40 11.24 -7.70 9.66
CA PHE A 40 10.85 -7.38 8.29
C PHE A 40 9.39 -6.96 8.25
N VAL A 41 9.10 -5.78 7.69
CA VAL A 41 7.76 -5.20 7.64
C VAL A 41 7.42 -4.82 6.21
N PRO A 42 6.59 -5.61 5.51
CA PRO A 42 6.02 -5.20 4.22
C PRO A 42 5.21 -3.92 4.35
N CYS A 43 5.45 -2.97 3.43
CA CYS A 43 4.80 -1.67 3.39
C CYS A 43 4.33 -1.37 1.96
N SER A 44 3.06 -1.60 1.64
CA SER A 44 2.55 -1.58 0.26
C SER A 44 1.24 -0.82 0.11
N GLY A 45 0.95 -0.39 -1.11
CA GLY A 45 -0.38 0.10 -1.51
C GLY A 45 -1.45 -0.98 -1.58
N ARG A 46 -1.06 -2.25 -1.55
CA ARG A 46 -1.96 -3.41 -1.58
C ARG A 46 -2.76 -3.56 -0.29
N ALA A 47 -3.88 -4.28 -0.39
CA ALA A 47 -4.64 -4.74 0.79
C ALA A 47 -3.87 -5.81 1.58
N TYR A 48 -4.13 -5.90 2.88
CA TYR A 48 -3.54 -6.90 3.78
C TYR A 48 -3.58 -8.32 3.21
N ASN A 49 -4.75 -8.80 2.74
CA ASN A 49 -4.90 -10.16 2.23
C ASN A 49 -4.02 -10.45 1.02
N SER A 50 -3.76 -9.46 0.17
CA SER A 50 -2.87 -9.60 -0.99
C SER A 50 -1.41 -9.72 -0.58
N ILE A 51 -0.99 -8.94 0.43
CA ILE A 51 0.37 -9.01 0.98
C ILE A 51 0.56 -10.35 1.73
N ALA A 52 -0.40 -10.71 2.59
CA ALA A 52 -0.35 -11.95 3.36
C ALA A 52 -0.23 -13.19 2.46
N ALA A 53 -0.96 -13.22 1.33
CA ALA A 53 -0.89 -14.33 0.37
C ALA A 53 0.52 -14.52 -0.23
N ASN A 54 1.30 -13.45 -0.42
CA ASN A 54 2.71 -13.59 -0.80
C ASN A 54 3.54 -14.18 0.35
N LEU A 55 3.33 -13.67 1.57
CA LEU A 55 4.06 -14.11 2.76
C LEU A 55 3.76 -15.56 3.15
N ASP A 56 2.53 -16.06 2.90
CA ASP A 56 2.12 -17.44 3.16
C ASP A 56 2.98 -18.49 2.43
N THR A 57 3.79 -18.06 1.44
CA THR A 57 4.76 -18.92 0.75
C THR A 57 6.07 -19.12 1.52
N LEU A 58 6.26 -18.38 2.62
CA LEU A 58 7.47 -18.42 3.46
C LEU A 58 7.33 -19.42 4.62
N ASP A 59 8.47 -19.76 5.25
CA ASP A 59 8.42 -20.51 6.51
C ASP A 59 7.69 -19.68 7.58
N PRO A 60 6.61 -20.20 8.19
CA PRO A 60 5.85 -19.48 9.21
C PRO A 60 6.69 -18.96 10.38
N LYS A 61 7.82 -19.61 10.69
CA LYS A 61 8.73 -19.16 11.76
C LYS A 61 9.37 -17.80 11.48
N LEU A 62 9.56 -17.46 10.21
CA LEU A 62 10.13 -16.18 9.80
C LEU A 62 9.12 -15.03 9.96
N LEU A 63 7.84 -15.38 10.09
CA LEU A 63 6.72 -14.43 10.15
C LEU A 63 6.23 -14.18 11.59
N ASP A 64 6.82 -14.86 12.56
CA ASP A 64 6.55 -14.61 13.97
C ASP A 64 6.85 -13.14 14.30
N SER A 65 5.86 -12.44 14.83
CA SER A 65 5.94 -11.00 15.15
C SER A 65 6.06 -10.06 13.95
N THR A 66 5.83 -10.52 12.73
CA THR A 66 5.78 -9.68 11.54
C THR A 66 4.52 -8.80 11.55
N TYR A 67 4.70 -7.57 11.11
CA TYR A 67 3.60 -6.61 10.87
C TYR A 67 3.50 -6.32 9.38
N ILE A 68 2.33 -5.87 8.96
CA ILE A 68 2.05 -5.49 7.58
C ILE A 68 1.48 -4.08 7.59
N ILE A 69 2.09 -3.18 6.83
CA ILE A 69 1.57 -1.85 6.54
C ILE A 69 0.93 -1.91 5.16
N SER A 70 -0.39 -1.80 5.09
CA SER A 70 -1.17 -1.89 3.86
C SER A 70 -1.81 -0.55 3.48
N PHE A 71 -2.30 -0.46 2.23
CA PHE A 71 -2.94 0.75 1.71
C PHE A 71 -2.09 2.02 1.89
N ASN A 72 -0.77 1.93 1.56
CA ASN A 72 0.18 3.03 1.69
C ASN A 72 0.22 3.67 3.09
N GLY A 73 0.11 2.88 4.15
CA GLY A 73 0.13 3.37 5.53
C GLY A 73 -1.24 3.51 6.18
N GLY A 74 -2.32 3.25 5.45
CA GLY A 74 -3.69 3.37 5.96
C GLY A 74 -4.03 2.34 7.03
N PHE A 75 -3.39 1.16 7.01
CA PHE A 75 -3.68 0.08 7.94
C PHE A 75 -2.40 -0.61 8.42
N ILE A 76 -2.39 -0.96 9.67
CA ILE A 76 -1.33 -1.75 10.29
C ILE A 76 -1.95 -3.01 10.88
N ASN A 77 -1.53 -4.15 10.39
CA ASN A 77 -1.96 -5.46 10.90
C ASN A 77 -0.76 -6.21 11.47
N ARG A 78 -1.02 -7.10 12.44
CA ARG A 78 -0.10 -8.19 12.71
C ARG A 78 -0.32 -9.29 11.68
N TYR A 79 0.76 -9.89 11.17
CA TYR A 79 0.62 -11.05 10.28
C TYR A 79 -0.17 -12.16 10.99
N GLY A 80 -1.09 -12.81 10.26
CA GLY A 80 -2.00 -13.83 10.80
C GLY A 80 -3.25 -13.27 11.49
N ASP A 81 -3.36 -11.96 11.70
CA ASP A 81 -4.57 -11.31 12.22
C ASP A 81 -5.14 -10.31 11.21
N PRO A 82 -6.28 -10.62 10.56
CA PRO A 82 -6.90 -9.71 9.61
C PRO A 82 -7.48 -8.46 10.27
N LYS A 83 -7.62 -8.42 11.61
CA LYS A 83 -8.09 -7.25 12.34
C LYS A 83 -6.94 -6.24 12.47
N PRO A 84 -7.07 -5.05 11.90
CA PRO A 84 -6.00 -4.07 11.99
C PRO A 84 -5.83 -3.54 13.44
N LEU A 85 -4.57 -3.29 13.81
CA LEU A 85 -4.19 -2.61 15.04
C LEU A 85 -4.46 -1.11 14.93
N CYS A 86 -4.26 -0.55 13.75
CA CYS A 86 -4.53 0.84 13.41
C CYS A 86 -5.22 0.91 12.06
N THR A 87 -6.19 1.80 11.96
CA THR A 87 -6.90 2.11 10.73
C THR A 87 -6.89 3.62 10.49
N CYS A 88 -6.62 4.02 9.27
CA CYS A 88 -6.79 5.38 8.80
C CYS A 88 -7.53 5.30 7.46
N GLY A 89 -8.84 5.35 7.53
CA GLY A 89 -9.73 5.40 6.37
C GLY A 89 -10.36 6.78 6.20
N ILE A 90 -11.17 6.93 5.17
CA ILE A 90 -11.97 8.12 4.96
C ILE A 90 -13.26 8.04 5.78
N SER A 91 -13.81 9.19 6.17
CA SER A 91 -15.09 9.22 6.88
C SER A 91 -16.23 8.72 5.99
N TYR A 92 -17.30 8.23 6.61
CA TYR A 92 -18.48 7.79 5.86
C TYR A 92 -19.08 8.96 5.07
N GLU A 93 -19.11 10.16 5.66
CA GLU A 93 -19.60 11.38 5.05
C GLU A 93 -18.77 11.76 3.81
N ALA A 94 -17.46 11.66 3.89
CA ALA A 94 -16.58 11.88 2.76
C ALA A 94 -16.81 10.84 1.65
N ALA A 95 -16.87 9.56 2.02
CA ALA A 95 -17.13 8.48 1.07
C ALA A 95 -18.49 8.66 0.35
N ASP A 96 -19.53 9.05 1.09
CA ASP A 96 -20.86 9.30 0.53
C ASP A 96 -20.87 10.51 -0.41
N ALA A 97 -20.18 11.60 -0.06
CA ALA A 97 -20.05 12.77 -0.92
C ALA A 97 -19.31 12.43 -2.23
N ILE A 98 -18.22 11.66 -2.14
CA ILE A 98 -17.47 11.19 -3.30
C ILE A 98 -18.34 10.26 -4.16
N TYR A 99 -19.06 9.33 -3.55
CA TYR A 99 -19.99 8.44 -4.26
C TYR A 99 -21.04 9.22 -5.03
N ARG A 100 -21.73 10.19 -4.38
CA ARG A 100 -22.75 11.03 -5.02
C ARG A 100 -22.17 11.79 -6.22
N ARG A 101 -20.97 12.34 -6.05
CA ARG A 101 -20.29 13.08 -7.12
C ARG A 101 -19.94 12.17 -8.30
N GLY A 102 -19.39 10.99 -8.05
CA GLY A 102 -19.09 10.00 -9.10
C GLY A 102 -20.34 9.54 -9.85
N ARG A 103 -21.44 9.35 -9.13
CA ARG A 103 -22.75 9.00 -9.70
C ARG A 103 -23.32 10.12 -10.60
N GLU A 104 -23.22 11.39 -10.20
CA GLU A 104 -23.61 12.55 -11.02
C GLU A 104 -22.81 12.62 -12.33
N LEU A 105 -21.52 12.25 -12.26
CA LEU A 105 -20.61 12.23 -13.40
C LEU A 105 -20.76 10.97 -14.28
N GLY A 106 -21.59 10.00 -13.85
CA GLY A 106 -21.79 8.74 -14.58
C GLY A 106 -20.56 7.83 -14.62
N LEU A 107 -19.70 7.91 -13.59
CA LEU A 107 -18.49 7.13 -13.49
C LEU A 107 -18.74 5.76 -12.82
N CYS A 108 -17.91 4.78 -13.15
CA CYS A 108 -17.80 3.57 -12.36
C CYS A 108 -17.10 3.92 -11.03
N ILE A 109 -17.71 3.51 -9.91
CA ILE A 109 -17.27 3.87 -8.57
C ILE A 109 -16.94 2.61 -7.78
N HIS A 110 -15.79 2.59 -7.10
CA HIS A 110 -15.47 1.54 -6.15
C HIS A 110 -15.43 2.12 -4.74
N VAL A 111 -16.09 1.47 -3.80
CA VAL A 111 -15.97 1.73 -2.36
C VAL A 111 -15.23 0.57 -1.75
N CYS A 112 -14.05 0.84 -1.18
CA CYS A 112 -13.12 -0.15 -0.68
C CYS A 112 -13.17 -0.18 0.85
N PHE A 113 -13.36 -1.36 1.44
CA PHE A 113 -13.43 -1.58 2.89
C PHE A 113 -12.15 -2.18 3.46
N ASP A 114 -11.98 -2.07 4.77
CA ASP A 114 -10.83 -2.56 5.52
C ASP A 114 -10.67 -4.09 5.48
N ASP A 115 -11.76 -4.83 5.29
CA ASP A 115 -11.76 -6.27 5.11
C ASP A 115 -11.37 -6.74 3.70
N GLY A 116 -10.94 -5.82 2.83
CA GLY A 116 -10.59 -6.08 1.45
C GLY A 116 -11.78 -6.29 0.51
N THR A 117 -13.01 -6.04 0.97
CA THR A 117 -14.21 -6.07 0.12
C THR A 117 -14.32 -4.78 -0.68
N TYR A 118 -14.67 -4.91 -1.96
CA TYR A 118 -14.95 -3.79 -2.87
C TYR A 118 -16.40 -3.86 -3.32
N ASN A 119 -17.15 -2.76 -3.14
CA ASN A 119 -18.41 -2.57 -3.83
C ASN A 119 -18.15 -1.73 -5.08
N VAL A 120 -18.44 -2.31 -6.25
CA VAL A 120 -18.14 -1.72 -7.57
C VAL A 120 -19.45 -1.40 -8.26
N PHE A 121 -19.69 -0.11 -8.46
CA PHE A 121 -20.95 0.42 -8.99
C PHE A 121 -20.84 0.71 -10.49
N ASP A 122 -21.82 0.19 -11.23
CA ASP A 122 -21.98 0.36 -12.68
C ASP A 122 -20.69 0.13 -13.49
N PRO A 123 -19.95 -0.98 -13.25
CA PRO A 123 -18.72 -1.25 -13.98
C PRO A 123 -18.98 -1.55 -15.46
N PRO A 124 -18.17 -1.00 -16.38
CA PRO A 124 -18.15 -1.44 -17.77
C PRO A 124 -17.63 -2.88 -17.90
N ALA A 125 -17.79 -3.48 -19.08
CA ALA A 125 -17.35 -4.86 -19.32
C ALA A 125 -15.84 -5.06 -19.08
N SER A 126 -15.02 -4.11 -19.54
CA SER A 126 -13.56 -4.12 -19.35
C SER A 126 -13.14 -4.13 -17.88
N GLU A 127 -13.93 -3.49 -17.01
CA GLU A 127 -13.64 -3.49 -15.57
C GLU A 127 -14.06 -4.81 -14.91
N ARG A 128 -15.18 -5.39 -15.34
CA ARG A 128 -15.59 -6.73 -14.88
C ARG A 128 -14.57 -7.80 -15.26
N ASP A 129 -14.04 -7.73 -16.48
CA ASP A 129 -13.01 -8.66 -16.97
C ASP A 129 -11.70 -8.48 -16.19
N PHE A 130 -11.28 -7.24 -15.95
CA PHE A 130 -10.08 -6.93 -15.15
C PHE A 130 -10.19 -7.45 -13.71
N LEU A 131 -11.38 -7.32 -13.10
CA LEU A 131 -11.62 -7.72 -11.72
C LEU A 131 -12.05 -9.19 -11.57
N ALA A 132 -12.16 -9.97 -12.65
CA ALA A 132 -12.72 -11.34 -12.62
C ALA A 132 -11.98 -12.30 -11.69
N SER A 133 -10.68 -12.08 -11.48
CA SER A 133 -9.84 -12.91 -10.59
C SER A 133 -9.88 -12.48 -9.11
N TYR A 134 -10.53 -11.36 -8.77
CA TYR A 134 -10.59 -10.83 -7.41
C TYR A 134 -11.82 -11.37 -6.67
N PRO A 135 -11.67 -12.19 -5.63
CA PRO A 135 -12.82 -12.86 -4.98
C PRO A 135 -13.69 -11.94 -4.13
N SER A 136 -13.16 -10.78 -3.74
CA SER A 136 -13.82 -9.86 -2.79
C SER A 136 -14.65 -8.77 -3.46
N ILE A 137 -14.98 -8.91 -4.75
CA ILE A 137 -15.73 -7.91 -5.51
C ILE A 137 -17.23 -8.16 -5.40
N ARG A 138 -17.98 -7.11 -5.05
CA ARG A 138 -19.43 -7.09 -5.06
C ARG A 138 -19.91 -6.06 -6.08
N TYR A 139 -20.49 -6.53 -7.19
CA TYR A 139 -21.04 -5.64 -8.22
C TYR A 139 -22.38 -5.09 -7.78
N GLN A 140 -22.54 -3.77 -7.95
CA GLN A 140 -23.71 -2.98 -7.57
C GLN A 140 -24.16 -2.12 -8.76
N THR A 141 -25.29 -1.43 -8.58
CA THR A 141 -25.73 -0.37 -9.47
C THR A 141 -26.07 0.89 -8.68
N CYS A 142 -25.79 2.05 -9.25
CA CYS A 142 -26.18 3.33 -8.67
C CYS A 142 -27.71 3.56 -8.76
N LYS A 143 -28.43 2.80 -9.61
CA LYS A 143 -29.87 2.92 -9.79
C LYS A 143 -30.59 2.48 -8.50
N GLY A 144 -31.37 3.40 -7.93
CA GLY A 144 -32.09 3.14 -6.67
C GLY A 144 -31.28 3.39 -5.41
N HIS A 145 -29.99 3.71 -5.53
CA HIS A 145 -29.11 4.03 -4.42
C HIS A 145 -28.60 5.47 -4.54
N PRO A 146 -29.34 6.46 -4.01
CA PRO A 146 -28.94 7.87 -4.09
C PRO A 146 -27.71 8.20 -3.26
N ASP A 147 -27.38 7.37 -2.28
CA ASP A 147 -26.30 7.51 -1.31
C ASP A 147 -25.83 6.13 -0.83
N LEU A 148 -24.82 6.10 0.03
CA LEU A 148 -24.24 4.87 0.58
C LEU A 148 -24.97 4.31 1.81
N SER A 149 -26.13 4.87 2.22
CA SER A 149 -26.83 4.47 3.45
C SER A 149 -27.26 3.00 3.51
N PHE A 150 -27.33 2.33 2.37
CA PHE A 150 -27.65 0.90 2.25
C PHE A 150 -26.45 -0.03 2.47
N LEU A 151 -25.21 0.50 2.48
CA LEU A 151 -24.03 -0.30 2.74
C LEU A 151 -23.87 -0.57 4.24
N GLU A 152 -23.24 -1.72 4.54
CA GLU A 152 -22.82 -2.01 5.91
C GLU A 152 -21.88 -0.90 6.42
N LYS A 153 -22.06 -0.50 7.68
CA LYS A 153 -21.18 0.46 8.34
C LYS A 153 -19.85 -0.22 8.73
N LYS A 154 -18.96 -0.35 7.73
CA LYS A 154 -17.59 -0.81 7.90
C LYS A 154 -16.64 0.35 7.66
N PRO A 155 -15.41 0.31 8.20
CA PRO A 155 -14.39 1.29 7.86
C PRO A 155 -14.13 1.31 6.35
N ILE A 156 -14.23 2.50 5.75
CA ILE A 156 -13.97 2.72 4.32
C ILE A 156 -12.52 3.18 4.18
N VAL A 157 -11.74 2.44 3.41
CA VAL A 157 -10.33 2.73 3.16
C VAL A 157 -10.18 3.89 2.19
N LYS A 158 -10.86 3.74 1.05
CA LYS A 158 -10.82 4.68 -0.08
C LYS A 158 -12.07 4.54 -0.94
N VAL A 159 -12.34 5.58 -1.69
CA VAL A 159 -13.26 5.52 -2.85
C VAL A 159 -12.45 5.85 -4.09
N LEU A 160 -12.75 5.18 -5.19
CA LEU A 160 -12.10 5.48 -6.45
C LEU A 160 -13.12 5.55 -7.60
N TYR A 161 -12.76 6.33 -8.61
CA TYR A 161 -13.46 6.38 -9.89
C TYR A 161 -12.64 5.63 -10.94
N MET A 162 -13.32 4.87 -11.76
CA MET A 162 -12.74 4.18 -12.89
C MET A 162 -13.30 4.75 -14.20
N SER A 163 -12.41 4.95 -15.15
CA SER A 163 -12.78 5.33 -16.52
C SER A 163 -11.81 4.69 -17.52
N GLU A 164 -12.34 4.30 -18.68
CA GLU A 164 -11.51 3.88 -19.83
C GLU A 164 -10.78 5.08 -20.45
N ASP A 165 -11.33 6.31 -20.33
CA ASP A 165 -10.65 7.56 -20.64
C ASP A 165 -9.83 8.04 -19.43
N PHE A 166 -8.62 7.51 -19.28
CA PHE A 166 -7.75 7.85 -18.18
C PHE A 166 -7.26 9.31 -18.24
N ASP A 167 -7.03 9.85 -19.43
CA ASP A 167 -6.64 11.26 -19.58
C ASP A 167 -7.78 12.21 -19.18
N GLY A 168 -9.02 11.85 -19.52
CA GLY A 168 -10.21 12.55 -19.04
C GLY A 168 -10.31 12.50 -17.50
N LEU A 169 -10.03 11.33 -16.93
CA LEU A 169 -10.05 11.15 -15.48
C LEU A 169 -8.97 12.00 -14.77
N ARG A 170 -7.76 12.10 -15.33
CA ARG A 170 -6.69 12.98 -14.83
C ARG A 170 -7.08 14.47 -14.89
N LYS A 171 -7.69 14.90 -16.00
CA LYS A 171 -8.20 16.27 -16.13
C LYS A 171 -9.30 16.56 -15.11
N LEU A 172 -10.21 15.62 -14.90
CA LEU A 172 -11.23 15.72 -13.86
C LEU A 172 -10.60 15.88 -12.48
N GLY A 173 -9.63 15.02 -12.12
CA GLY A 173 -8.94 15.08 -10.84
C GLY A 173 -8.30 16.44 -10.57
N ALA A 174 -7.69 17.06 -11.58
CA ALA A 174 -7.11 18.40 -11.47
C ALA A 174 -8.15 19.48 -11.09
N THR A 175 -9.44 19.26 -11.38
CA THR A 175 -10.55 20.18 -11.03
C THR A 175 -11.21 19.84 -9.69
N MET A 176 -10.83 18.73 -9.06
CA MET A 176 -11.47 18.22 -7.85
C MET A 176 -10.59 18.32 -6.60
N ASN A 177 -9.45 19.01 -6.67
CA ASN A 177 -8.56 19.14 -5.52
C ASN A 177 -9.24 19.80 -4.32
N ASP A 178 -9.90 20.93 -4.52
CA ASP A 178 -10.62 21.64 -3.44
C ASP A 178 -11.73 20.75 -2.84
N PHE A 179 -12.48 20.03 -3.70
CA PHE A 179 -13.48 19.07 -3.24
C PHE A 179 -12.90 17.94 -2.40
N ALA A 180 -11.74 17.43 -2.78
CA ALA A 180 -11.06 16.39 -2.03
C ALA A 180 -10.53 16.91 -0.69
N GLU A 181 -9.94 18.12 -0.69
CA GLU A 181 -9.42 18.78 0.51
C GLU A 181 -10.53 19.07 1.53
N ASP A 182 -11.67 19.57 1.10
CA ASP A 182 -12.86 19.81 1.94
C ASP A 182 -13.34 18.53 2.65
N LEU A 183 -13.04 17.35 2.07
CA LEU A 183 -13.38 16.03 2.60
C LEU A 183 -12.23 15.38 3.38
N ALA A 184 -11.15 16.11 3.65
CA ALA A 184 -9.92 15.60 4.25
C ALA A 184 -9.35 14.37 3.51
N THR A 185 -9.46 14.40 2.17
CA THR A 185 -8.90 13.38 1.27
C THR A 185 -7.89 13.99 0.30
N ALA A 186 -7.08 13.14 -0.29
CA ALA A 186 -6.15 13.49 -1.37
C ALA A 186 -6.45 12.62 -2.59
N ILE A 187 -6.22 13.16 -3.78
CA ILE A 187 -6.41 12.46 -5.05
C ILE A 187 -5.09 11.86 -5.48
N THR A 188 -5.10 10.55 -5.78
CA THR A 188 -4.01 9.82 -6.41
C THR A 188 -4.50 9.05 -7.62
N PHE A 189 -3.57 8.55 -8.44
CA PHE A 189 -3.91 7.80 -9.64
C PHE A 189 -3.15 6.47 -9.65
N SER A 190 -3.81 5.40 -10.12
CA SER A 190 -3.17 4.09 -10.21
C SER A 190 -3.63 3.30 -11.43
N SER A 191 -2.83 2.31 -11.83
CA SER A 191 -3.12 1.32 -12.89
C SER A 191 -3.54 1.92 -14.23
N ASN A 192 -3.23 3.19 -14.51
CA ASN A 192 -3.67 3.93 -15.69
C ASN A 192 -5.18 3.81 -15.97
N ARG A 193 -6.00 3.70 -14.88
CA ARG A 193 -7.45 3.58 -14.97
C ARG A 193 -8.22 4.13 -13.78
N TYR A 194 -7.55 4.38 -12.64
CA TYR A 194 -8.22 4.81 -11.42
C TYR A 194 -7.79 6.19 -10.97
N MET A 195 -8.76 6.97 -10.48
CA MET A 195 -8.58 8.15 -9.64
C MET A 195 -9.08 7.80 -8.25
N GLU A 196 -8.18 7.83 -7.27
CA GLU A 196 -8.42 7.35 -5.92
C GLU A 196 -8.50 8.51 -4.93
N PHE A 197 -9.52 8.51 -4.08
CA PHE A 197 -9.64 9.40 -2.93
C PHE A 197 -9.14 8.65 -1.69
N MET A 198 -7.99 9.06 -1.19
CA MET A 198 -7.31 8.49 -0.02
C MET A 198 -7.39 9.47 1.15
N PRO A 199 -7.29 9.02 2.40
CA PRO A 199 -7.17 9.96 3.53
C PRO A 199 -5.99 10.90 3.33
N GLN A 200 -6.20 12.19 3.59
CA GLN A 200 -5.12 13.19 3.48
C GLN A 200 -4.00 12.90 4.50
N GLY A 201 -2.75 13.05 4.06
CA GLY A 201 -1.57 12.83 4.91
C GLY A 201 -1.26 11.38 5.23
N VAL A 202 -1.98 10.41 4.68
CA VAL A 202 -1.65 8.99 4.81
C VAL A 202 -0.63 8.60 3.76
N THR A 203 0.55 8.18 4.22
CA THR A 203 1.68 7.72 3.41
C THR A 203 2.33 6.52 4.06
N LYS A 204 3.20 5.80 3.34
CA LYS A 204 4.02 4.71 3.94
C LYS A 204 4.80 5.20 5.16
N ALA A 205 5.29 6.45 5.14
CA ALA A 205 5.99 7.06 6.28
C ALA A 205 5.11 7.21 7.51
N THR A 206 3.88 7.71 7.36
CA THR A 206 2.97 7.90 8.50
C THR A 206 2.55 6.57 9.11
N GLY A 207 2.32 5.54 8.28
CA GLY A 207 2.08 4.18 8.74
C GLY A 207 3.30 3.61 9.48
N LEU A 208 4.51 3.80 8.93
CA LEU A 208 5.76 3.37 9.55
C LEU A 208 6.00 4.07 10.90
N ALA A 209 5.82 5.38 10.97
CA ALA A 209 5.96 6.14 12.21
C ALA A 209 5.00 5.63 13.29
N LYS A 210 3.75 5.32 12.90
CA LYS A 210 2.77 4.75 13.82
C LYS A 210 3.15 3.36 14.31
N LEU A 211 3.67 2.51 13.43
CA LEU A 211 4.17 1.20 13.84
C LEU A 211 5.41 1.33 14.75
N ALA A 212 6.33 2.23 14.44
CA ALA A 212 7.51 2.51 15.25
C ALA A 212 7.13 2.93 16.68
N GLU A 213 6.12 3.82 16.82
CA GLU A 213 5.55 4.21 18.12
C GLU A 213 5.00 2.99 18.89
N LEU A 214 4.23 2.13 18.23
CA LEU A 214 3.64 0.92 18.85
C LEU A 214 4.72 -0.07 19.35
N LEU A 215 5.84 -0.15 18.63
CA LEU A 215 6.95 -1.04 18.96
C LEU A 215 7.98 -0.42 19.90
N GLY A 216 7.90 0.89 20.18
CA GLY A 216 8.92 1.60 20.95
C GLY A 216 10.27 1.66 20.24
N ILE A 217 10.29 1.76 18.90
CA ILE A 217 11.47 1.84 18.04
C ILE A 217 11.57 3.26 17.50
N GLY A 218 12.77 3.86 17.50
CA GLY A 218 13.01 5.14 16.84
C GLY A 218 13.08 4.98 15.31
N LEU A 219 12.66 5.97 14.56
CA LEU A 219 12.79 5.95 13.09
C LEU A 219 14.26 5.86 12.65
N ASP A 220 15.19 6.40 13.43
CA ASP A 220 16.63 6.27 13.25
C ASP A 220 17.17 4.82 13.35
N GLN A 221 16.36 3.90 13.86
CA GLN A 221 16.65 2.47 13.96
C GLN A 221 15.95 1.64 12.86
N ILE A 222 15.42 2.28 11.84
CA ILE A 222 14.66 1.67 10.75
C ILE A 222 15.34 1.91 9.41
N ILE A 223 15.37 0.88 8.56
CA ILE A 223 15.71 1.00 7.14
C ILE A 223 14.41 1.08 6.36
N GLY A 224 14.24 2.12 5.54
CA GLY A 224 13.23 2.18 4.48
C GLY A 224 13.79 1.60 3.20
N PHE A 225 13.06 0.66 2.57
CA PHE A 225 13.53 -0.03 1.37
C PHE A 225 12.46 0.03 0.29
N GLY A 226 12.77 0.63 -0.88
CA GLY A 226 11.79 0.94 -1.90
C GLY A 226 12.35 1.23 -3.28
N ASP A 227 11.47 1.50 -4.25
CA ASP A 227 11.83 1.71 -5.65
C ASP A 227 11.12 2.89 -6.34
N SER A 228 10.02 3.39 -5.82
CA SER A 228 9.16 4.31 -6.59
C SER A 228 8.55 5.45 -5.76
N ALA A 229 7.81 6.33 -6.43
CA ALA A 229 7.29 7.58 -5.87
C ALA A 229 6.52 7.45 -4.55
N ASN A 230 5.78 6.34 -4.34
CA ASN A 230 5.04 6.11 -3.10
C ASN A 230 5.94 5.71 -1.91
N ASP A 231 7.24 5.45 -2.16
CA ASP A 231 8.24 5.13 -1.15
C ASP A 231 8.98 6.37 -0.65
N ILE A 232 9.01 7.44 -1.41
CA ILE A 232 9.80 8.64 -1.13
C ILE A 232 9.64 9.08 0.33
N ALA A 233 8.40 9.22 0.79
CA ALA A 233 8.16 9.63 2.16
C ALA A 233 8.70 8.64 3.20
N MET A 234 8.72 7.33 2.90
CA MET A 234 9.25 6.28 3.76
C MET A 234 10.78 6.30 3.77
N LEU A 235 11.41 6.48 2.60
CA LEU A 235 12.86 6.61 2.45
C LEU A 235 13.38 7.81 3.25
N ASP A 236 12.73 8.98 3.11
CA ASP A 236 13.09 10.21 3.83
C ASP A 236 12.88 10.10 5.35
N ALA A 237 11.88 9.36 5.81
CA ALA A 237 11.54 9.26 7.23
C ALA A 237 12.37 8.25 7.99
N ALA A 238 12.91 7.24 7.33
CA ALA A 238 13.71 6.19 7.94
C ALA A 238 15.11 6.68 8.34
N GLY A 239 15.77 5.97 9.24
CA GLY A 239 17.17 6.24 9.62
C GLY A 239 18.16 5.93 8.51
N LEU A 240 17.76 5.12 7.52
CA LEU A 240 18.48 4.87 6.28
C LEU A 240 17.47 4.56 5.18
N GLY A 241 17.44 5.38 4.14
CA GLY A 241 16.67 5.15 2.93
C GLY A 241 17.48 4.37 1.90
N VAL A 242 17.02 3.17 1.53
CA VAL A 242 17.72 2.28 0.59
C VAL A 242 16.85 2.05 -0.63
N GLY A 243 17.39 2.33 -1.81
CA GLY A 243 16.77 2.00 -3.10
C GLY A 243 17.35 0.72 -3.71
N VAL A 244 16.51 -0.06 -4.41
CA VAL A 244 17.00 -1.12 -5.30
C VAL A 244 17.65 -0.53 -6.55
N ALA A 245 18.41 -1.31 -7.32
CA ALA A 245 19.07 -0.82 -8.56
C ALA A 245 18.07 -0.30 -9.60
N ASN A 246 16.86 -0.87 -9.64
CA ASN A 246 15.76 -0.47 -10.53
C ASN A 246 14.91 0.69 -9.98
N VAL A 247 15.36 1.40 -8.94
CA VAL A 247 14.67 2.56 -8.37
C VAL A 247 14.43 3.63 -9.44
N THR A 248 13.24 4.23 -9.45
CA THR A 248 12.87 5.31 -10.38
C THR A 248 13.69 6.58 -10.12
N ASP A 249 13.86 7.43 -11.14
CA ASP A 249 14.71 8.62 -11.03
C ASP A 249 14.26 9.58 -9.93
N ASP A 250 12.95 9.76 -9.75
CA ASP A 250 12.37 10.60 -8.71
C ASP A 250 12.59 10.06 -7.29
N ALA A 251 12.47 8.74 -7.10
CA ALA A 251 12.72 8.12 -5.79
C ALA A 251 14.23 8.00 -5.49
N ARG A 252 15.06 7.89 -6.51
CA ARG A 252 16.54 7.78 -6.37
C ARG A 252 17.15 8.95 -5.62
N GLU A 253 16.65 10.17 -5.83
CA GLU A 253 17.13 11.38 -5.17
C GLU A 253 16.87 11.39 -3.65
N HIS A 254 15.97 10.52 -3.19
CA HIS A 254 15.57 10.33 -1.79
C HIS A 254 16.21 9.11 -1.13
N CYS A 255 17.07 8.37 -1.84
CA CYS A 255 17.82 7.27 -1.27
C CYS A 255 19.15 7.75 -0.71
N ASP A 256 19.47 7.38 0.54
CA ASP A 256 20.82 7.54 1.09
C ASP A 256 21.79 6.59 0.38
N VAL A 257 21.29 5.42 -0.01
CA VAL A 257 22.05 4.38 -0.73
C VAL A 257 21.17 3.73 -1.77
N VAL A 258 21.73 3.49 -2.96
CA VAL A 258 21.14 2.63 -3.98
C VAL A 258 21.99 1.36 -4.08
N LEU A 259 21.32 0.21 -4.03
CA LEU A 259 21.97 -1.10 -4.16
C LEU A 259 22.38 -1.38 -5.61
N ASP A 260 23.30 -2.30 -5.79
CA ASP A 260 23.70 -2.79 -7.11
C ASP A 260 22.74 -3.87 -7.62
N SER A 261 22.03 -4.55 -6.70
CA SER A 261 21.05 -5.62 -7.00
C SER A 261 19.68 -5.06 -7.34
N THR A 262 19.04 -5.65 -8.35
CA THR A 262 17.65 -5.37 -8.72
C THR A 262 16.67 -6.25 -7.94
N CYS A 263 15.38 -5.94 -8.00
CA CYS A 263 14.33 -6.82 -7.46
C CYS A 263 14.36 -8.23 -8.07
N PHE A 264 14.82 -8.38 -9.33
CA PHE A 264 14.93 -9.67 -10.02
C PHE A 264 16.06 -10.54 -9.45
N ASP A 265 17.17 -9.93 -9.04
CA ASP A 265 18.30 -10.61 -8.46
C ASP A 265 18.03 -11.00 -7.00
N GLY A 266 17.07 -10.35 -6.37
CA GLY A 266 16.80 -10.40 -4.94
C GLY A 266 17.76 -9.45 -4.21
N ALA A 267 17.31 -8.22 -3.97
CA ALA A 267 18.16 -7.15 -3.42
C ALA A 267 18.30 -7.19 -1.89
N LEU A 268 17.43 -7.92 -1.18
CA LEU A 268 17.47 -8.00 0.28
C LEU A 268 18.79 -8.59 0.84
N PRO A 269 19.44 -9.62 0.22
CA PRO A 269 20.76 -10.10 0.67
C PRO A 269 21.83 -9.02 0.73
N GLU A 270 21.92 -8.17 -0.30
CA GLU A 270 22.88 -7.06 -0.32
C GLU A 270 22.61 -6.06 0.80
N LEU A 271 21.33 -5.73 1.05
CA LEU A 271 20.94 -4.88 2.16
C LEU A 271 21.38 -5.49 3.52
N VAL A 272 21.14 -6.79 3.72
CA VAL A 272 21.50 -7.50 4.96
C VAL A 272 23.01 -7.49 5.15
N GLU A 273 23.78 -7.84 4.13
CA GLU A 273 25.25 -7.88 4.17
C GLU A 273 25.85 -6.50 4.49
N ARG A 274 25.33 -5.44 3.85
CA ARG A 274 25.92 -4.09 3.98
C ARG A 274 25.54 -3.37 5.28
N PHE A 275 24.37 -3.64 5.85
CA PHE A 275 23.80 -2.78 6.91
C PHE A 275 23.36 -3.52 8.17
N LEU A 276 23.15 -4.83 8.13
CA LEU A 276 22.65 -5.58 9.28
C LEU A 276 23.69 -6.54 9.87
N GLU A 277 24.65 -6.97 9.07
CA GLU A 277 25.74 -7.79 9.57
C GLU A 277 26.80 -6.95 10.31
N PRO A 278 27.46 -7.53 11.35
CA PRO A 278 28.48 -6.83 12.14
C PRO A 278 29.78 -6.55 11.38
#